data_f4044df5cbc1774681bda4ec528023c7
#
_entry.id   f4044df5cbc1774681bda4ec528023c7
#
_cell.length_a   1.000
_cell.length_b   1.000
_cell.length_c   1.000
_cell.angle_alpha   90.00
_cell.angle_beta   90.00
_cell.angle_gamma   90.00
#
_symmetry.space_group_name_H-M   'P 1'
#
loop_
_entity.id
_entity.type
_entity.pdbx_description
1 polymer ?
#
loop_
_entity_poly.entity_id
_entity_poly.type
_entity_poly.pdbx_seq_one_letter_code
_entity_poly.pdbx_strand_id
1 'polypeptide(L)'
;MTTTDSGNMPAADHLQPLLGGDQFRFARLEIGGIDNEPVFAINAPGQREEEICLFHESIPSGDAYVHSLAERVEAGVTSHASLPVVRFADGEYAFYSGSMKCNGLYRQAESVAAIKAAFPAHAEALRYLAVSGILTPLIFPGNTRERRGWRALFGKKDGKDLAIRFLRFLADNRIRLTHDNYVPFYCVYAYLSSARFAQAVDGKTVCIVNSDFNEAACAAWFERAGSRPKLVHVPISASYVATRWGAMREEAFKSVPDNPDCFMVGAGVGALEVCVDLARRFSAPAIDSGHILNMMNDLESKSQGPRLFTFRR
;
A
#
# COMPACT_ATOMS: atom_id res chain seq x y z
N MET A 1 -7.24 4.16 -34.59
CA MET A 1 -8.53 4.49 -33.95
C MET A 1 -8.96 3.24 -33.20
N THR A 2 -8.57 3.11 -31.96
CA THR A 2 -9.01 2.05 -31.07
C THR A 2 -10.23 2.56 -30.33
N THR A 3 -11.38 2.00 -30.64
CA THR A 3 -12.63 2.23 -29.92
C THR A 3 -12.43 1.77 -28.47
N THR A 4 -12.33 2.72 -27.56
CA THR A 4 -12.42 2.47 -26.13
C THR A 4 -13.79 1.84 -25.86
N ASP A 5 -13.76 0.58 -25.46
CA ASP A 5 -14.93 -0.16 -24.99
C ASP A 5 -15.43 0.53 -23.70
N SER A 6 -16.39 1.45 -23.88
CA SER A 6 -17.12 2.11 -22.80
C SER A 6 -18.16 1.17 -22.21
N GLY A 7 -17.78 -0.09 -21.98
CA GLY A 7 -18.59 -1.04 -21.22
C GLY A 7 -18.96 -0.41 -19.89
N ASN A 8 -20.24 -0.49 -19.57
CA ASN A 8 -20.95 0.13 -18.46
C ASN A 8 -20.16 0.00 -17.14
N MET A 9 -19.26 0.98 -16.86
CA MET A 9 -18.46 0.99 -15.64
C MET A 9 -19.40 1.11 -14.42
N PRO A 10 -19.21 0.33 -13.38
CA PRO A 10 -20.04 0.42 -12.19
C PRO A 10 -19.99 1.82 -11.59
N ALA A 11 -21.13 2.38 -11.21
CA ALA A 11 -21.18 3.67 -10.52
C ALA A 11 -20.57 3.57 -9.12
N ALA A 12 -19.85 4.62 -8.69
CA ALA A 12 -19.27 4.74 -7.36
C ALA A 12 -20.16 5.54 -6.39
N ASP A 13 -21.36 5.95 -6.80
CA ASP A 13 -22.27 6.85 -6.06
C ASP A 13 -22.56 6.37 -4.65
N HIS A 14 -22.66 5.06 -4.45
CA HIS A 14 -22.91 4.46 -3.13
C HIS A 14 -21.75 4.67 -2.13
N LEU A 15 -20.56 5.04 -2.61
CA LEU A 15 -19.38 5.32 -1.79
C LEU A 15 -19.25 6.80 -1.44
N GLN A 16 -19.89 7.72 -2.19
CA GLN A 16 -19.76 9.17 -1.99
C GLN A 16 -19.97 9.62 -0.53
N PRO A 17 -20.97 9.11 0.22
CA PRO A 17 -21.15 9.47 1.62
C PRO A 17 -19.97 9.10 2.52
N LEU A 18 -19.19 8.06 2.15
CA LEU A 18 -18.02 7.59 2.88
C LEU A 18 -16.73 8.29 2.45
N LEU A 19 -16.69 8.77 1.21
CA LEU A 19 -15.52 9.45 0.62
C LEU A 19 -15.48 10.96 0.94
N GLY A 20 -16.59 11.50 1.44
CA GLY A 20 -16.58 12.80 2.10
C GLY A 20 -16.73 14.02 1.20
N GLY A 21 -17.23 13.88 0.01
CA GLY A 21 -17.62 14.99 -0.86
C GLY A 21 -16.73 15.18 -2.09
N ASP A 22 -15.53 14.62 -2.13
CA ASP A 22 -14.76 14.54 -3.36
C ASP A 22 -15.41 13.54 -4.32
N GLN A 23 -15.33 13.83 -5.60
CA GLN A 23 -15.97 13.00 -6.62
C GLN A 23 -15.03 11.88 -7.06
N PHE A 24 -15.51 10.65 -6.96
CA PHE A 24 -14.79 9.46 -7.36
C PHE A 24 -15.64 8.62 -8.33
N ARG A 25 -14.96 7.96 -9.26
CA ARG A 25 -15.54 7.00 -10.19
C ARG A 25 -14.72 5.71 -10.22
N PHE A 26 -15.32 4.63 -10.66
CA PHE A 26 -14.54 3.46 -11.03
C PHE A 26 -14.01 3.61 -12.45
N ALA A 27 -12.74 3.29 -12.65
CA ALA A 27 -12.09 3.29 -13.95
C ALA A 27 -11.08 2.15 -14.03
N ARG A 28 -10.75 1.72 -15.26
CA ARG A 28 -9.68 0.76 -15.48
C ARG A 28 -8.35 1.42 -15.16
N LEU A 29 -7.55 0.72 -14.35
CA LEU A 29 -6.20 1.15 -14.02
C LEU A 29 -5.24 0.66 -15.12
N GLU A 30 -4.87 1.54 -15.98
CA GLU A 30 -3.85 1.33 -17.01
C GLU A 30 -2.62 2.16 -16.66
N ILE A 31 -1.46 1.52 -16.64
CA ILE A 31 -0.17 2.16 -16.36
C ILE A 31 0.75 1.76 -17.51
N GLY A 32 1.11 2.70 -18.36
CA GLY A 32 1.92 2.46 -19.56
C GLY A 32 3.19 3.32 -19.63
N GLY A 33 3.29 4.35 -18.79
CA GLY A 33 4.35 5.36 -18.88
C GLY A 33 5.64 5.06 -18.11
N ILE A 34 5.74 3.91 -17.43
CA ILE A 34 6.94 3.51 -16.72
C ILE A 34 7.72 2.56 -17.63
N ASP A 35 8.92 2.98 -18.03
CA ASP A 35 9.86 2.19 -18.85
C ASP A 35 9.31 1.75 -20.22
N ASN A 36 8.34 2.50 -20.79
CA ASN A 36 7.71 2.22 -22.09
C ASN A 36 7.05 0.85 -22.22
N GLU A 37 6.70 0.18 -21.13
CA GLU A 37 6.02 -1.11 -21.13
C GLU A 37 4.76 -1.07 -20.26
N PRO A 38 3.67 -1.74 -20.69
CA PRO A 38 2.48 -1.85 -19.85
C PRO A 38 2.83 -2.61 -18.56
N VAL A 39 2.78 -1.93 -17.43
CA VAL A 39 3.14 -2.46 -16.11
C VAL A 39 2.01 -3.31 -15.53
N PHE A 40 0.94 -3.57 -16.27
CA PHE A 40 -0.22 -4.27 -15.76
C PHE A 40 -0.53 -5.55 -16.52
N ALA A 41 -0.16 -6.66 -15.93
CA ALA A 41 -0.83 -7.94 -16.12
C ALA A 41 -1.02 -8.58 -14.75
N ILE A 42 -2.18 -8.44 -14.16
CA ILE A 42 -2.57 -9.23 -13.00
C ILE A 42 -2.96 -10.61 -13.52
N ASN A 43 -2.18 -11.62 -13.18
CA ASN A 43 -2.45 -13.06 -13.14
C ASN A 43 -3.53 -13.66 -14.05
N ALA A 44 -3.74 -13.22 -15.20
CA ALA A 44 -4.41 -13.85 -16.34
C ALA A 44 -4.78 -12.78 -17.33
N PRO A 45 -4.66 -13.02 -18.60
CA PRO A 45 -5.09 -12.05 -19.60
C PRO A 45 -6.55 -11.72 -19.39
N GLY A 46 -6.80 -10.49 -19.00
CA GLY A 46 -8.01 -9.80 -19.38
C GLY A 46 -9.22 -9.83 -18.48
N GLN A 47 -9.18 -10.15 -17.17
CA GLN A 47 -10.45 -10.06 -16.42
C GLN A 47 -10.32 -10.15 -14.89
N ARG A 48 -9.68 -9.19 -14.24
CA ARG A 48 -9.88 -9.08 -12.80
C ARG A 48 -10.68 -7.84 -12.45
N GLU A 49 -11.67 -8.00 -11.57
CA GLU A 49 -12.40 -6.87 -11.00
C GLU A 49 -11.45 -5.83 -10.37
N GLU A 50 -10.27 -6.27 -9.93
CA GLU A 50 -9.21 -5.45 -9.33
C GLU A 50 -8.49 -4.52 -10.31
N GLU A 51 -8.63 -4.74 -11.62
CA GLU A 51 -8.15 -3.81 -12.66
C GLU A 51 -9.03 -2.56 -12.71
N ILE A 52 -10.24 -2.62 -12.18
CA ILE A 52 -11.16 -1.50 -12.08
C ILE A 52 -11.03 -0.94 -10.68
N CYS A 53 -10.32 0.17 -10.55
CA CYS A 53 -10.05 0.81 -9.27
C CYS A 53 -10.88 2.08 -9.09
N LEU A 54 -10.93 2.55 -7.86
CA LEU A 54 -11.47 3.87 -7.55
C LEU A 54 -10.52 4.95 -8.08
N PHE A 55 -11.04 5.93 -8.79
CA PHE A 55 -10.31 7.09 -9.33
C PHE A 55 -10.97 8.37 -8.85
N HIS A 56 -10.17 9.35 -8.44
CA HIS A 56 -10.66 10.70 -8.28
C HIS A 56 -10.93 11.33 -9.66
N GLU A 57 -12.03 12.07 -9.81
CA GLU A 57 -12.45 12.59 -11.13
C GLU A 57 -11.45 13.55 -11.76
N SER A 58 -10.68 14.30 -10.95
CA SER A 58 -9.64 15.21 -11.46
C SER A 58 -8.40 14.51 -11.99
N ILE A 59 -8.24 13.21 -11.74
CA ILE A 59 -7.06 12.45 -12.19
C ILE A 59 -7.39 11.69 -13.47
N PRO A 60 -6.69 11.97 -14.58
CA PRO A 60 -7.06 11.46 -15.89
C PRO A 60 -6.72 9.99 -16.12
N SER A 61 -5.65 9.47 -15.50
CA SER A 61 -5.13 8.12 -15.79
C SER A 61 -4.35 7.49 -14.64
N GLY A 62 -4.06 6.19 -14.75
CA GLY A 62 -3.15 5.49 -13.84
C GLY A 62 -1.72 6.07 -13.87
N ASP A 63 -1.24 6.44 -15.06
CA ASP A 63 0.08 7.09 -15.22
C ASP A 63 0.16 8.41 -14.46
N ALA A 64 -0.92 9.21 -14.44
CA ALA A 64 -0.96 10.46 -13.67
C ALA A 64 -0.82 10.21 -12.17
N TYR A 65 -1.44 9.15 -11.64
CA TYR A 65 -1.25 8.76 -10.23
C TYR A 65 0.19 8.31 -9.95
N VAL A 66 0.77 7.48 -10.81
CA VAL A 66 2.15 7.01 -10.62
C VAL A 66 3.13 8.17 -10.71
N HIS A 67 2.91 9.09 -11.64
CA HIS A 67 3.75 10.28 -11.79
C HIS A 67 3.67 11.18 -10.54
N SER A 68 2.48 11.48 -10.06
CA SER A 68 2.29 12.26 -8.83
C SER A 68 2.91 11.59 -7.59
N LEU A 69 2.75 10.26 -7.46
CA LEU A 69 3.40 9.50 -6.39
C LEU A 69 4.92 9.62 -6.48
N ALA A 70 5.47 9.41 -7.68
CA ALA A 70 6.90 9.47 -7.93
C ALA A 70 7.47 10.86 -7.58
N GLU A 71 6.88 11.94 -8.08
CA GLU A 71 7.31 13.30 -7.78
C GLU A 71 7.36 13.59 -6.28
N ARG A 72 6.34 13.15 -5.55
CA ARG A 72 6.27 13.36 -4.09
C ARG A 72 7.33 12.56 -3.34
N VAL A 73 7.56 11.30 -3.73
CA VAL A 73 8.60 10.47 -3.10
C VAL A 73 9.99 11.03 -3.42
N GLU A 74 10.26 11.36 -4.68
CA GLU A 74 11.52 11.94 -5.14
C GLU A 74 11.82 13.27 -4.45
N ALA A 75 10.82 14.13 -4.33
CA ALA A 75 10.92 15.37 -3.55
C ALA A 75 11.23 15.08 -2.07
N GLY A 76 10.55 14.10 -1.48
CA GLY A 76 10.80 13.69 -0.09
C GLY A 76 12.21 13.16 0.13
N VAL A 77 12.73 12.33 -0.78
CA VAL A 77 14.12 11.83 -0.76
C VAL A 77 15.13 12.98 -0.89
N THR A 78 14.85 13.95 -1.77
CA THR A 78 15.77 15.06 -2.04
C THR A 78 15.79 16.10 -0.92
N SER A 79 14.63 16.41 -0.37
CA SER A 79 14.45 17.47 0.64
C SER A 79 14.44 16.97 2.08
N HIS A 80 14.62 15.67 2.31
CA HIS A 80 14.46 15.02 3.62
C HIS A 80 13.12 15.40 4.26
N ALA A 81 12.03 15.15 3.53
CA ALA A 81 10.68 15.43 4.00
C ALA A 81 9.91 14.17 4.35
N SER A 82 9.17 14.21 5.46
CA SER A 82 8.30 13.14 5.89
C SER A 82 7.21 12.86 4.85
N LEU A 83 7.16 11.63 4.35
CA LEU A 83 6.09 11.17 3.45
C LEU A 83 5.77 9.69 3.74
N PRO A 84 4.86 9.36 4.65
CA PRO A 84 4.38 7.99 4.76
C PRO A 84 3.46 7.64 3.59
N VAL A 85 3.68 6.45 3.00
CA VAL A 85 2.84 5.87 1.94
C VAL A 85 2.41 4.48 2.39
N VAL A 86 1.11 4.27 2.58
CA VAL A 86 0.60 3.04 3.21
C VAL A 86 -0.50 2.41 2.38
N ARG A 87 -0.39 1.10 2.18
CA ARG A 87 -1.33 0.27 1.42
C ARG A 87 -2.34 -0.38 2.35
N PHE A 88 -3.54 -0.58 1.84
CA PHE A 88 -4.62 -1.26 2.55
C PHE A 88 -5.31 -2.26 1.62
N ALA A 89 -5.31 -3.52 2.01
CA ALA A 89 -5.96 -4.60 1.28
C ALA A 89 -6.76 -5.52 2.24
N ASP A 90 -7.02 -6.74 1.85
CA ASP A 90 -7.85 -7.71 2.58
C ASP A 90 -7.37 -7.95 4.02
N GLY A 91 -6.07 -7.99 4.27
CA GLY A 91 -5.49 -8.15 5.60
C GLY A 91 -5.82 -6.99 6.53
N GLU A 92 -5.58 -5.76 6.06
CA GLU A 92 -5.89 -4.52 6.77
C GLU A 92 -7.40 -4.36 6.97
N TYR A 93 -8.20 -4.67 5.95
CA TYR A 93 -9.67 -4.60 6.05
C TYR A 93 -10.21 -5.59 7.07
N ALA A 94 -9.65 -6.80 7.14
CA ALA A 94 -10.00 -7.78 8.17
C ALA A 94 -9.64 -7.28 9.57
N PHE A 95 -8.46 -6.66 9.73
CA PHE A 95 -8.01 -6.08 10.99
C PHE A 95 -8.97 -4.98 11.48
N TYR A 96 -9.27 -3.99 10.63
CA TYR A 96 -10.20 -2.90 10.99
C TYR A 96 -11.66 -3.36 11.16
N SER A 97 -12.00 -4.56 10.69
CA SER A 97 -13.27 -5.23 11.00
C SER A 97 -13.23 -6.02 12.30
N GLY A 98 -12.13 -5.99 13.05
CA GLY A 98 -11.93 -6.77 14.29
C GLY A 98 -11.88 -8.28 14.06
N SER A 99 -11.39 -8.72 12.90
CA SER A 99 -11.38 -10.13 12.49
C SER A 99 -9.99 -10.75 12.52
N MET A 100 -9.85 -11.91 13.14
CA MET A 100 -8.61 -12.71 13.11
C MET A 100 -8.23 -13.22 11.71
N LYS A 101 -9.06 -13.00 10.69
CA LYS A 101 -8.68 -13.26 9.29
C LYS A 101 -7.53 -12.38 8.79
N CYS A 102 -7.18 -11.32 9.53
CA CYS A 102 -5.96 -10.55 9.28
C CYS A 102 -4.68 -11.38 9.41
N ASN A 103 -4.72 -12.50 10.14
CA ASN A 103 -3.61 -13.44 10.32
C ASN A 103 -3.46 -14.43 9.14
N GLY A 104 -3.60 -13.99 7.90
CA GLY A 104 -3.45 -14.83 6.71
C GLY A 104 -2.04 -15.44 6.58
N LEU A 105 -1.17 -14.78 5.82
CA LEU A 105 0.23 -15.21 5.63
C LEU A 105 1.13 -14.88 6.84
N TYR A 106 0.78 -13.83 7.58
CA TYR A 106 1.58 -13.31 8.70
C TYR A 106 0.70 -13.16 9.94
N ARG A 107 1.28 -13.38 11.12
CA ARG A 107 0.59 -13.19 12.40
C ARG A 107 0.50 -11.69 12.73
N GLN A 108 -0.64 -11.07 12.45
CA GLN A 108 -0.86 -9.64 12.66
C GLN A 108 -1.33 -9.32 14.08
N ALA A 109 -2.12 -10.22 14.69
CA ALA A 109 -2.67 -10.03 16.03
C ALA A 109 -2.81 -11.35 16.79
N GLU A 110 -2.68 -11.28 18.10
CA GLU A 110 -2.83 -12.42 19.02
C GLU A 110 -4.30 -12.77 19.27
N SER A 111 -5.15 -11.75 19.27
CA SER A 111 -6.56 -11.88 19.60
C SER A 111 -7.38 -10.70 19.07
N VAL A 112 -8.70 -10.86 19.03
CA VAL A 112 -9.63 -9.76 18.76
C VAL A 112 -9.51 -8.63 19.80
N ALA A 113 -9.23 -8.96 21.05
CA ALA A 113 -9.02 -7.96 22.09
C ALA A 113 -7.77 -7.10 21.80
N ALA A 114 -6.67 -7.72 21.35
CA ALA A 114 -5.46 -7.01 20.94
C ALA A 114 -5.71 -6.10 19.74
N ILE A 115 -6.47 -6.56 18.73
CA ILE A 115 -6.88 -5.73 17.59
C ILE A 115 -7.61 -4.48 18.06
N LYS A 116 -8.61 -4.64 18.91
CA LYS A 116 -9.40 -3.51 19.44
C LYS A 116 -8.56 -2.55 20.28
N ALA A 117 -7.63 -3.07 21.06
CA ALA A 117 -6.71 -2.27 21.88
C ALA A 117 -5.75 -1.42 21.02
N ALA A 118 -5.40 -1.88 19.81
CA ALA A 118 -4.55 -1.16 18.87
C ALA A 118 -5.29 -0.04 18.10
N PHE A 119 -6.62 -0.07 18.00
CA PHE A 119 -7.39 0.90 17.19
C PHE A 119 -7.11 2.38 17.49
N PRO A 120 -6.94 2.83 18.74
CA PRO A 120 -6.63 4.24 19.01
C PRO A 120 -5.32 4.71 18.38
N ALA A 121 -4.26 3.91 18.46
CA ALA A 121 -2.95 4.22 17.86
C ALA A 121 -3.04 4.20 16.32
N HIS A 122 -3.69 3.18 15.75
CA HIS A 122 -3.95 3.12 14.32
C HIS A 122 -4.79 4.32 13.82
N ALA A 123 -5.81 4.73 14.56
CA ALA A 123 -6.63 5.89 14.19
C ALA A 123 -5.83 7.20 14.23
N GLU A 124 -4.90 7.34 15.16
CA GLU A 124 -3.98 8.48 15.21
C GLU A 124 -3.03 8.47 14.01
N ALA A 125 -2.40 7.35 13.72
CA ALA A 125 -1.53 7.18 12.57
C ALA A 125 -2.27 7.43 11.24
N LEU A 126 -3.52 6.96 11.10
CA LEU A 126 -4.36 7.22 9.93
C LEU A 126 -4.68 8.71 9.76
N ARG A 127 -4.96 9.44 10.86
CA ARG A 127 -5.20 10.90 10.77
C ARG A 127 -3.94 11.63 10.30
N TYR A 128 -2.77 11.24 10.80
CA TYR A 128 -1.52 11.81 10.32
C TYR A 128 -1.29 11.48 8.84
N LEU A 129 -1.47 10.21 8.45
CA LEU A 129 -1.32 9.75 7.07
C LEU A 129 -2.25 10.52 6.11
N ALA A 130 -3.49 10.77 6.52
CA ALA A 130 -4.47 11.48 5.70
C ALA A 130 -4.09 12.95 5.41
N VAL A 131 -3.34 13.59 6.31
CA VAL A 131 -2.92 14.99 6.16
C VAL A 131 -1.53 15.12 5.52
N SER A 132 -0.62 14.21 5.85
CA SER A 132 0.80 14.36 5.52
C SER A 132 1.36 13.22 4.66
N GLY A 133 0.52 12.27 4.25
CA GLY A 133 0.96 11.08 3.53
C GLY A 133 0.03 10.69 2.38
N ILE A 134 0.12 9.42 2.01
CA ILE A 134 -0.66 8.83 0.92
C ILE A 134 -1.31 7.53 1.41
N LEU A 135 -2.65 7.46 1.32
CA LEU A 135 -3.42 6.24 1.51
C LEU A 135 -3.57 5.53 0.17
N THR A 136 -3.25 4.25 0.13
CA THR A 136 -3.38 3.46 -1.09
C THR A 136 -4.25 2.22 -0.89
N PRO A 137 -5.55 2.39 -0.63
CA PRO A 137 -6.47 1.29 -0.45
C PRO A 137 -6.81 0.58 -1.77
N LEU A 138 -6.93 -0.74 -1.72
CA LEU A 138 -7.41 -1.56 -2.82
C LEU A 138 -8.94 -1.51 -2.86
N ILE A 139 -9.50 -0.60 -3.63
CA ILE A 139 -10.94 -0.39 -3.77
C ILE A 139 -11.36 -0.70 -5.21
N PHE A 140 -12.22 -1.70 -5.37
CA PHE A 140 -12.77 -2.12 -6.66
C PHE A 140 -14.27 -2.50 -6.50
N PRO A 141 -15.05 -2.58 -7.57
CA PRO A 141 -16.49 -2.81 -7.47
C PRO A 141 -16.88 -4.05 -6.67
N GLY A 142 -16.07 -5.12 -6.75
CA GLY A 142 -16.35 -6.40 -6.08
C GLY A 142 -16.22 -6.36 -4.56
N ASN A 143 -15.36 -5.48 -4.00
CA ASN A 143 -15.14 -5.41 -2.55
C ASN A 143 -15.87 -4.25 -1.86
N THR A 144 -16.70 -3.52 -2.62
CA THR A 144 -17.51 -2.40 -2.11
C THR A 144 -19.01 -2.67 -2.09
N ARG A 145 -19.43 -3.86 -2.52
CA ARG A 145 -20.86 -4.23 -2.57
C ARG A 145 -21.38 -4.61 -1.20
N GLU A 146 -22.37 -3.87 -0.69
CA GLU A 146 -23.12 -4.28 0.48
C GLU A 146 -24.02 -5.48 0.15
N ARG A 147 -24.00 -6.48 1.01
CA ARG A 147 -24.98 -7.54 0.94
C ARG A 147 -26.31 -7.01 1.51
N ARG A 148 -27.30 -6.78 0.64
CA ARG A 148 -28.66 -6.41 1.03
C ARG A 148 -29.57 -7.63 0.95
N GLY A 149 -30.52 -7.76 1.93
CA GLY A 149 -31.59 -8.74 1.93
C GLY A 149 -31.23 -10.14 2.48
N TRP A 150 -32.08 -11.12 2.23
CA TRP A 150 -32.02 -12.50 2.74
C TRP A 150 -30.69 -13.23 2.50
N ARG A 151 -29.96 -12.87 1.45
CA ARG A 151 -28.61 -13.39 1.17
C ARG A 151 -27.56 -13.01 2.23
N ALA A 152 -27.81 -11.95 3.02
CA ALA A 152 -26.95 -11.57 4.13
C ALA A 152 -27.05 -12.54 5.31
N LEU A 153 -28.18 -13.23 5.46
CA LEU A 153 -28.47 -14.17 6.56
C LEU A 153 -27.93 -15.58 6.30
N PHE A 154 -27.90 -16.04 5.05
CA PHE A 154 -27.61 -17.43 4.70
C PHE A 154 -26.34 -17.64 3.85
N GLY A 155 -25.70 -16.57 3.39
CA GLY A 155 -24.48 -16.68 2.58
C GLY A 155 -23.21 -16.87 3.43
N LYS A 156 -22.27 -17.73 2.98
CA LYS A 156 -20.90 -17.72 3.51
C LYS A 156 -20.41 -16.27 3.50
N LYS A 157 -19.78 -15.83 4.59
CA LYS A 157 -19.11 -14.52 4.71
C LYS A 157 -17.87 -14.49 3.79
N ASP A 158 -18.09 -14.46 2.47
CA ASP A 158 -17.02 -14.17 1.52
C ASP A 158 -16.65 -12.70 1.70
N GLY A 159 -15.37 -12.37 1.76
CA GLY A 159 -14.88 -11.03 2.10
C GLY A 159 -15.21 -9.89 1.13
N LYS A 160 -16.30 -9.99 0.37
CA LYS A 160 -16.65 -9.06 -0.72
C LYS A 160 -17.05 -7.65 -0.27
N ASP A 161 -17.29 -7.43 1.03
CA ASP A 161 -17.69 -6.13 1.58
C ASP A 161 -16.58 -5.45 2.43
N LEU A 162 -15.36 -5.95 2.36
CA LEU A 162 -14.31 -5.53 3.29
C LEU A 162 -13.84 -4.10 3.07
N ALA A 163 -13.72 -3.63 1.83
CA ALA A 163 -13.29 -2.26 1.57
C ALA A 163 -14.32 -1.24 2.07
N ILE A 164 -15.63 -1.52 1.95
CA ILE A 164 -16.66 -0.61 2.46
C ILE A 164 -16.62 -0.49 3.99
N ARG A 165 -16.25 -1.55 4.71
CA ARG A 165 -16.06 -1.49 6.17
C ARG A 165 -14.87 -0.64 6.55
N PHE A 166 -13.78 -0.75 5.79
CA PHE A 166 -12.62 0.10 5.97
C PHE A 166 -12.95 1.57 5.69
N LEU A 167 -13.66 1.87 4.60
CA LEU A 167 -14.12 3.23 4.31
C LEU A 167 -15.02 3.80 5.42
N ARG A 168 -15.89 2.97 6.01
CA ARG A 168 -16.66 3.38 7.19
C ARG A 168 -15.77 3.67 8.38
N PHE A 169 -14.79 2.81 8.64
CA PHE A 169 -13.83 3.05 9.71
C PHE A 169 -13.08 4.39 9.50
N LEU A 170 -12.68 4.71 8.27
CA LEU A 170 -12.12 6.03 7.94
C LEU A 170 -13.11 7.16 8.23
N ALA A 171 -14.35 7.04 7.75
CA ALA A 171 -15.38 8.05 7.92
C ALA A 171 -15.75 8.30 9.40
N ASP A 172 -15.87 7.22 10.20
CA ASP A 172 -16.11 7.27 11.64
C ASP A 172 -14.98 8.00 12.39
N ASN A 173 -13.74 7.91 11.88
CA ASN A 173 -12.57 8.63 12.40
C ASN A 173 -12.37 9.99 11.73
N ARG A 174 -13.33 10.50 10.93
CA ARG A 174 -13.27 11.76 10.18
C ARG A 174 -12.12 11.86 9.19
N ILE A 175 -11.71 10.73 8.65
CA ILE A 175 -10.68 10.62 7.62
C ILE A 175 -11.37 10.49 6.27
N ARG A 176 -10.90 11.24 5.29
CA ARG A 176 -11.46 11.27 3.93
C ARG A 176 -10.37 10.99 2.91
N LEU A 177 -10.73 10.32 1.84
CA LEU A 177 -9.89 10.22 0.66
C LEU A 177 -10.09 11.50 -0.17
N THR A 178 -9.00 12.05 -0.67
CA THR A 178 -8.97 13.24 -1.53
C THR A 178 -8.00 13.02 -2.69
N HIS A 179 -7.99 13.90 -3.67
CA HIS A 179 -7.02 13.84 -4.76
C HIS A 179 -5.56 13.98 -4.26
N ASP A 180 -5.35 14.63 -3.11
CA ASP A 180 -4.01 14.84 -2.56
C ASP A 180 -3.46 13.64 -1.78
N ASN A 181 -4.35 12.88 -1.12
CA ASN A 181 -3.91 11.81 -0.22
C ASN A 181 -4.23 10.40 -0.70
N TYR A 182 -4.87 10.25 -1.85
CA TYR A 182 -5.26 8.96 -2.39
C TYR A 182 -4.51 8.60 -3.67
N VAL A 183 -4.00 7.38 -3.73
CA VAL A 183 -3.44 6.76 -4.93
C VAL A 183 -3.95 5.31 -4.98
N PRO A 184 -4.36 4.78 -6.16
CA PRO A 184 -4.75 3.39 -6.28
C PRO A 184 -3.63 2.42 -5.86
N PHE A 185 -4.00 1.35 -5.17
CA PHE A 185 -3.10 0.38 -4.53
C PHE A 185 -1.92 -0.07 -5.41
N TYR A 186 -2.18 -0.44 -6.65
CA TYR A 186 -1.15 -1.00 -7.54
C TYR A 186 -0.16 0.05 -8.10
N CYS A 187 -0.49 1.33 -8.04
CA CYS A 187 0.43 2.40 -8.44
C CYS A 187 1.72 2.40 -7.59
N VAL A 188 1.61 2.03 -6.30
CA VAL A 188 2.79 1.91 -5.43
C VAL A 188 3.71 0.80 -5.91
N TYR A 189 3.17 -0.35 -6.25
CA TYR A 189 3.96 -1.46 -6.76
C TYR A 189 4.61 -1.13 -8.11
N ALA A 190 3.84 -0.51 -9.01
CA ALA A 190 4.36 -0.05 -10.29
C ALA A 190 5.55 0.90 -10.11
N TYR A 191 5.42 1.88 -9.23
CA TYR A 191 6.50 2.82 -8.96
C TYR A 191 7.72 2.15 -8.33
N LEU A 192 7.55 1.39 -7.24
CA LEU A 192 8.66 0.74 -6.52
C LEU A 192 9.47 -0.24 -7.37
N SER A 193 8.88 -0.77 -8.43
CA SER A 193 9.55 -1.70 -9.34
C SER A 193 10.10 -1.05 -10.61
N SER A 194 9.89 0.25 -10.77
CA SER A 194 10.34 1.00 -11.94
C SER A 194 11.82 1.39 -11.86
N ALA A 195 12.46 1.57 -13.01
CA ALA A 195 13.78 2.17 -13.11
C ALA A 195 13.79 3.59 -12.51
N ARG A 196 12.67 4.30 -12.60
CA ARG A 196 12.52 5.64 -12.03
C ARG A 196 12.74 5.65 -10.51
N PHE A 197 12.11 4.71 -9.78
CA PHE A 197 12.34 4.59 -8.33
C PHE A 197 13.79 4.21 -8.03
N ALA A 198 14.33 3.24 -8.76
CA ALA A 198 15.72 2.82 -8.57
C ALA A 198 16.70 4.00 -8.77
N GLN A 199 16.48 4.80 -9.80
CA GLN A 199 17.28 6.01 -10.07
C GLN A 199 17.11 7.09 -8.99
N ALA A 200 15.89 7.28 -8.47
CA ALA A 200 15.61 8.25 -7.42
C ALA A 200 16.36 7.95 -6.11
N VAL A 201 16.68 6.68 -5.87
CA VAL A 201 17.42 6.25 -4.68
C VAL A 201 18.86 5.86 -4.97
N ASP A 202 19.38 6.13 -6.18
CA ASP A 202 20.77 5.86 -6.53
C ASP A 202 21.74 6.64 -5.64
N GLY A 203 22.72 5.94 -5.06
CA GLY A 203 23.67 6.50 -4.10
C GLY A 203 23.07 6.94 -2.76
N LYS A 204 21.76 6.77 -2.55
CA LYS A 204 21.04 7.13 -1.32
C LYS A 204 21.06 6.00 -0.29
N THR A 205 20.80 6.35 0.98
CA THR A 205 20.65 5.37 2.06
C THR A 205 19.21 4.89 2.14
N VAL A 206 18.96 3.65 1.72
CA VAL A 206 17.65 3.01 1.74
C VAL A 206 17.59 2.00 2.88
N CYS A 207 16.69 2.23 3.83
CA CYS A 207 16.45 1.34 4.96
C CYS A 207 15.41 0.29 4.60
N ILE A 208 15.77 -0.98 4.68
CA ILE A 208 14.88 -2.14 4.49
C ILE A 208 14.34 -2.55 5.85
N VAL A 209 13.08 -2.24 6.11
CA VAL A 209 12.40 -2.48 7.40
C VAL A 209 11.56 -3.74 7.28
N ASN A 210 12.13 -4.86 7.66
CA ASN A 210 11.49 -6.18 7.52
C ASN A 210 12.08 -7.18 8.53
N SER A 211 11.42 -8.31 8.73
CA SER A 211 11.97 -9.44 9.51
C SER A 211 13.10 -10.17 8.79
N ASP A 212 13.06 -10.17 7.47
CA ASP A 212 14.02 -10.89 6.62
C ASP A 212 14.76 -9.88 5.72
N PHE A 213 16.06 -10.08 5.54
CA PHE A 213 16.88 -9.28 4.64
C PHE A 213 17.94 -10.11 3.95
N ASN A 214 17.90 -10.12 2.63
CA ASN A 214 18.93 -10.69 1.76
C ASN A 214 19.60 -9.54 0.99
N GLU A 215 20.71 -9.04 1.53
CA GLU A 215 21.42 -7.89 0.98
C GLU A 215 21.82 -8.09 -0.48
N ALA A 216 22.34 -9.28 -0.81
CA ALA A 216 22.79 -9.58 -2.17
C ALA A 216 21.63 -9.57 -3.18
N ALA A 217 20.47 -10.13 -2.81
CA ALA A 217 19.28 -10.14 -3.66
C ALA A 217 18.72 -8.73 -3.83
N CYS A 218 18.64 -7.94 -2.76
CA CYS A 218 18.18 -6.56 -2.80
C CYS A 218 19.14 -5.69 -3.63
N ALA A 219 20.44 -5.83 -3.49
CA ALA A 219 21.42 -5.10 -4.30
C ALA A 219 21.27 -5.45 -5.79
N ALA A 220 21.16 -6.73 -6.12
CA ALA A 220 20.95 -7.20 -7.49
C ALA A 220 19.61 -6.67 -8.10
N TRP A 221 18.59 -6.45 -7.26
CA TRP A 221 17.35 -5.83 -7.72
C TRP A 221 17.58 -4.42 -8.26
N PHE A 222 18.29 -3.58 -7.52
CA PHE A 222 18.61 -2.21 -7.94
C PHE A 222 19.62 -2.15 -9.08
N GLU A 223 20.62 -3.03 -9.09
CA GLU A 223 21.63 -3.11 -10.16
C GLU A 223 21.03 -3.41 -11.52
N ARG A 224 19.93 -4.16 -11.61
CA ARG A 224 19.21 -4.39 -12.88
C ARG A 224 18.71 -3.09 -13.52
N ALA A 225 18.42 -2.08 -12.72
CA ALA A 225 18.04 -0.73 -13.18
C ALA A 225 19.23 0.25 -13.21
N GLY A 226 20.46 -0.24 -13.04
CA GLY A 226 21.67 0.60 -13.05
C GLY A 226 21.85 1.46 -11.80
N SER A 227 21.21 1.13 -10.68
CA SER A 227 21.23 1.88 -9.44
C SER A 227 21.96 1.12 -8.32
N ARG A 228 22.59 1.85 -7.40
CA ARG A 228 23.35 1.29 -6.27
C ARG A 228 23.10 2.07 -4.99
N PRO A 229 21.92 1.96 -4.38
CA PRO A 229 21.67 2.55 -3.06
C PRO A 229 22.52 1.85 -1.99
N LYS A 230 22.83 2.58 -0.92
CA LYS A 230 23.35 1.97 0.31
C LYS A 230 22.20 1.35 1.08
N LEU A 231 22.15 0.03 1.11
CA LEU A 231 21.11 -0.72 1.80
C LEU A 231 21.44 -0.89 3.29
N VAL A 232 20.47 -0.63 4.16
CA VAL A 232 20.59 -0.80 5.61
C VAL A 232 19.40 -1.62 6.12
N HIS A 233 19.66 -2.74 6.78
CA HIS A 233 18.59 -3.53 7.40
C HIS A 233 18.16 -2.91 8.75
N VAL A 234 16.86 -2.68 8.88
CA VAL A 234 16.22 -2.32 10.14
C VAL A 234 15.31 -3.50 10.54
N PRO A 235 15.78 -4.40 11.40
CA PRO A 235 15.05 -5.61 11.73
C PRO A 235 13.82 -5.31 12.57
N ILE A 236 12.69 -5.91 12.19
CA ILE A 236 11.44 -5.90 12.95
C ILE A 236 10.93 -7.32 13.16
N SER A 237 10.02 -7.51 14.11
CA SER A 237 9.40 -8.82 14.32
C SER A 237 8.62 -9.30 13.09
N ALA A 238 8.68 -10.60 12.80
CA ALA A 238 7.82 -11.24 11.80
C ALA A 238 6.35 -11.35 12.24
N SER A 239 6.03 -11.03 13.49
CA SER A 239 4.71 -11.26 14.09
C SER A 239 4.28 -10.12 14.98
N TYR A 240 2.98 -9.84 14.95
CA TYR A 240 2.28 -8.94 15.87
C TYR A 240 2.71 -7.47 15.81
N VAL A 241 3.32 -7.03 14.73
CA VAL A 241 3.71 -5.62 14.58
C VAL A 241 2.49 -4.71 14.69
N ALA A 242 1.36 -5.11 14.09
CA ALA A 242 0.13 -4.33 14.11
C ALA A 242 -0.47 -4.10 15.52
N THR A 243 -0.10 -4.90 16.51
CA THR A 243 -0.64 -4.79 17.88
C THR A 243 0.43 -4.46 18.92
N ARG A 244 1.71 -4.51 18.55
CA ARG A 244 2.83 -4.35 19.47
C ARG A 244 3.88 -3.33 19.03
N TRP A 245 3.65 -2.59 17.95
CA TRP A 245 4.63 -1.65 17.42
C TRP A 245 5.12 -0.66 18.47
N GLY A 246 4.23 -0.09 19.27
CA GLY A 246 4.60 0.83 20.34
C GLY A 246 5.63 0.30 21.34
N ALA A 247 5.68 -1.04 21.55
CA ALA A 247 6.67 -1.69 22.41
C ALA A 247 7.98 -2.04 21.67
N MET A 248 7.96 -2.08 20.35
CA MET A 248 9.10 -2.53 19.51
C MET A 248 9.87 -1.36 18.88
N ARG A 249 9.22 -0.23 18.67
CA ARG A 249 9.72 0.86 17.82
C ARG A 249 11.06 1.44 18.27
N GLU A 250 11.26 1.62 19.58
CA GLU A 250 12.51 2.20 20.10
C GLU A 250 13.72 1.30 19.81
N GLU A 251 13.53 -0.02 19.82
CA GLU A 251 14.59 -0.96 19.44
C GLU A 251 14.86 -0.94 17.94
N ALA A 252 13.80 -0.91 17.13
CA ALA A 252 13.95 -0.78 15.69
C ALA A 252 14.66 0.53 15.30
N PHE A 253 14.37 1.63 15.98
CA PHE A 253 14.99 2.93 15.69
C PHE A 253 16.51 2.96 15.95
N LYS A 254 17.02 2.13 16.85
CA LYS A 254 18.48 2.03 17.09
C LYS A 254 19.25 1.49 15.88
N SER A 255 18.58 0.75 15.00
CA SER A 255 19.16 0.21 13.77
C SER A 255 19.08 1.17 12.58
N VAL A 256 18.39 2.30 12.74
CA VAL A 256 18.28 3.31 11.68
C VAL A 256 19.52 4.22 11.70
N PRO A 257 20.18 4.45 10.57
CA PRO A 257 21.31 5.37 10.48
C PRO A 257 20.86 6.83 10.70
N ASP A 258 21.79 7.73 10.99
CA ASP A 258 21.50 9.14 11.32
C ASP A 258 20.76 9.89 10.20
N ASN A 259 21.06 9.58 8.95
CA ASN A 259 20.51 10.27 7.78
C ASN A 259 19.97 9.26 6.74
N PRO A 260 18.84 8.61 7.00
CA PRO A 260 18.21 7.77 6.00
C PRO A 260 17.51 8.62 4.94
N ASP A 261 17.62 8.24 3.67
CA ASP A 261 16.95 8.95 2.58
C ASP A 261 15.55 8.37 2.27
N CYS A 262 15.36 7.05 2.52
CA CYS A 262 14.10 6.37 2.25
C CYS A 262 13.95 5.08 3.08
N PHE A 263 12.72 4.73 3.43
CA PHE A 263 12.37 3.47 4.08
C PHE A 263 11.47 2.64 3.17
N MET A 264 11.83 1.38 2.97
CA MET A 264 10.96 0.36 2.38
C MET A 264 10.50 -0.59 3.48
N VAL A 265 9.19 -0.61 3.74
CA VAL A 265 8.62 -1.28 4.92
C VAL A 265 7.84 -2.54 4.51
N GLY A 266 8.13 -3.66 5.17
CA GLY A 266 7.40 -4.92 5.05
C GLY A 266 6.90 -5.40 6.41
N ALA A 267 5.83 -4.79 6.92
CA ALA A 267 5.29 -5.03 8.26
C ALA A 267 3.82 -5.53 8.27
N GLY A 268 3.28 -5.90 7.11
CA GLY A 268 1.87 -6.26 6.96
C GLY A 268 0.95 -5.15 7.48
N VAL A 269 -0.10 -5.49 8.24
CA VAL A 269 -1.03 -4.50 8.82
C VAL A 269 -0.33 -3.45 9.69
N GLY A 270 0.79 -3.82 10.32
CA GLY A 270 1.61 -2.89 11.13
C GLY A 270 2.31 -1.81 10.31
N ALA A 271 2.36 -1.93 8.99
CA ALA A 271 3.04 -0.96 8.13
C ALA A 271 2.49 0.46 8.30
N LEU A 272 1.24 0.64 8.69
CA LEU A 272 0.67 1.95 8.98
C LEU A 272 1.46 2.70 10.06
N GLU A 273 1.57 2.13 11.24
CA GLU A 273 2.25 2.78 12.36
C GLU A 273 3.76 2.89 12.08
N VAL A 274 4.35 1.85 11.51
CA VAL A 274 5.78 1.81 11.17
C VAL A 274 6.13 2.92 10.18
N CYS A 275 5.42 3.04 9.06
CA CYS A 275 5.67 4.09 8.06
C CYS A 275 5.47 5.49 8.62
N VAL A 276 4.41 5.71 9.41
CA VAL A 276 4.13 7.01 10.01
C VAL A 276 5.22 7.40 11.00
N ASP A 277 5.62 6.50 11.90
CA ASP A 277 6.63 6.80 12.92
C ASP A 277 8.02 7.03 12.29
N LEU A 278 8.43 6.19 11.33
CA LEU A 278 9.70 6.35 10.64
C LEU A 278 9.74 7.65 9.84
N ALA A 279 8.70 7.93 9.05
CA ALA A 279 8.65 9.14 8.26
C ALA A 279 8.72 10.41 9.12
N ARG A 280 7.99 10.43 10.25
CA ARG A 280 8.00 11.56 11.19
C ARG A 280 9.33 11.71 11.92
N ARG A 281 9.88 10.61 12.40
CA ARG A 281 11.09 10.61 13.24
C ARG A 281 12.33 11.00 12.48
N PHE A 282 12.45 10.52 11.24
CA PHE A 282 13.67 10.65 10.44
C PHE A 282 13.51 11.62 9.26
N SER A 283 12.34 12.25 9.10
CA SER A 283 12.07 13.20 8.01
C SER A 283 12.41 12.64 6.63
N ALA A 284 11.97 11.44 6.33
CA ALA A 284 12.20 10.75 5.07
C ALA A 284 10.95 10.01 4.58
N PRO A 285 10.80 9.73 3.28
CA PRO A 285 9.72 8.87 2.79
C PRO A 285 9.79 7.47 3.41
N ALA A 286 8.64 6.96 3.86
CA ALA A 286 8.50 5.60 4.36
C ALA A 286 7.34 4.91 3.64
N ILE A 287 7.66 3.89 2.85
CA ILE A 287 6.75 3.30 1.88
C ILE A 287 6.47 1.85 2.26
N ASP A 288 5.20 1.52 2.48
CA ASP A 288 4.76 0.13 2.59
C ASP A 288 5.00 -0.60 1.25
N SER A 289 6.04 -1.39 1.21
CA SER A 289 6.52 -2.08 0.02
C SER A 289 5.96 -3.50 -0.13
N GLY A 290 5.45 -4.10 0.97
CA GLY A 290 4.76 -5.39 0.97
C GLY A 290 5.42 -6.48 0.12
N HIS A 291 4.70 -6.98 -0.89
CA HIS A 291 5.21 -8.06 -1.75
C HIS A 291 6.43 -7.69 -2.60
N ILE A 292 6.62 -6.41 -2.95
CA ILE A 292 7.84 -5.97 -3.65
C ILE A 292 9.07 -6.31 -2.82
N LEU A 293 8.99 -6.08 -1.51
CA LEU A 293 10.10 -6.39 -0.61
C LEU A 293 10.40 -7.89 -0.54
N ASN A 294 9.37 -8.74 -0.58
CA ASN A 294 9.57 -10.19 -0.67
C ASN A 294 10.27 -10.59 -1.98
N MET A 295 9.88 -9.97 -3.10
CA MET A 295 10.53 -10.21 -4.41
C MET A 295 11.98 -9.74 -4.40
N MET A 296 12.26 -8.57 -3.84
CA MET A 296 13.63 -8.05 -3.70
C MET A 296 14.52 -8.96 -2.84
N ASN A 297 13.96 -9.57 -1.81
CA ASN A 297 14.66 -10.49 -0.91
C ASN A 297 14.75 -11.94 -1.45
N ASP A 298 14.27 -12.22 -2.65
CA ASP A 298 14.15 -13.57 -3.22
C ASP A 298 13.31 -14.53 -2.34
N LEU A 299 12.25 -14.00 -1.73
CA LEU A 299 11.35 -14.71 -0.83
C LEU A 299 9.98 -15.01 -1.48
N GLU A 300 9.91 -15.06 -2.80
CA GLU A 300 8.65 -15.27 -3.55
C GLU A 300 7.93 -16.57 -3.18
N SER A 301 8.67 -17.59 -2.73
CA SER A 301 8.07 -18.84 -2.25
C SER A 301 7.23 -18.67 -0.99
N LYS A 302 7.44 -17.58 -0.22
CA LYS A 302 6.63 -17.24 0.96
C LYS A 302 5.35 -16.47 0.59
N SER A 303 5.31 -15.83 -0.56
CA SER A 303 4.08 -15.25 -1.11
C SER A 303 3.47 -16.27 -2.08
N GLN A 304 2.15 -16.41 -2.12
CA GLN A 304 1.46 -17.37 -3.01
C GLN A 304 1.61 -17.03 -4.51
N GLY A 305 2.83 -16.87 -4.96
CA GLY A 305 3.22 -16.47 -6.31
C GLY A 305 3.20 -14.95 -6.52
N PRO A 306 3.91 -14.46 -7.56
CA PRO A 306 3.94 -13.06 -7.89
C PRO A 306 2.52 -12.62 -8.29
N ARG A 307 1.92 -11.76 -7.50
CA ARG A 307 0.64 -11.13 -7.85
C ARG A 307 0.79 -10.09 -8.95
N LEU A 308 2.02 -9.77 -9.30
CA LEU A 308 2.41 -8.80 -10.31
C LEU A 308 3.30 -9.50 -11.33
N PHE A 309 2.75 -9.85 -12.50
CA PHE A 309 3.52 -10.48 -13.60
C PHE A 309 4.34 -9.50 -14.44
N THR A 310 4.48 -8.31 -13.99
CA THR A 310 5.03 -7.20 -14.75
C THR A 310 6.52 -6.99 -14.58
N PHE A 311 7.14 -7.80 -13.72
CA PHE A 311 8.58 -7.68 -13.56
C PHE A 311 9.25 -8.66 -14.47
N ARG A 312 9.77 -8.17 -15.60
CA ARG A 312 10.70 -8.94 -16.39
C ARG A 312 11.92 -9.22 -15.53
N ARG A 313 12.19 -10.49 -15.39
CA ARG A 313 13.45 -11.02 -14.88
C ARG A 313 14.53 -10.91 -15.94
#